data_a37dc97716da557b8c7bc120a4ff9e32
#
_entry.id   a37dc97716da557b8c7bc120a4ff9e32
#
_cell.length_a   1.000
_cell.length_b   1.000
_cell.length_c   1.000
_cell.angle_alpha   90.00
_cell.angle_beta   90.00
_cell.angle_gamma   90.00
#
_symmetry.space_group_name_H-M   'P 1'
#
loop_
_entity.id
_entity.type
_entity.pdbx_description
1 polymer ?
#
loop_
_entity_poly.entity_id
_entity_poly.type
_entity_poly.pdbx_seq_one_letter_code
_entity_poly.pdbx_strand_id
1 'polypeptide(L)'
;LTASRISMKKMRKARFFQKDAYISVDFLEKKCEVVKMKDAPKTPDDFAMVLTNTEGIKKQIYFDNPKVSQNNAILDELDSFADAINDDTTPKVSLTQGAEALRVAMMIIENFKSL
;
A
#
# COMPACT_ATOMS: atom_id res chain seq x y z
N LEU A 1 -10.29 -6.43 -7.94
CA LEU A 1 -8.97 -6.96 -8.34
C LEU A 1 -8.93 -7.03 -9.87
N THR A 2 -7.84 -6.58 -10.48
CA THR A 2 -7.66 -6.65 -11.94
C THR A 2 -6.31 -7.29 -12.23
N ALA A 3 -6.29 -8.32 -13.09
CA ALA A 3 -5.08 -8.97 -13.56
C ALA A 3 -5.19 -9.24 -15.06
N SER A 4 -4.09 -9.04 -15.80
CA SER A 4 -4.03 -9.30 -17.24
C SER A 4 -2.62 -9.73 -17.65
N ARG A 5 -2.53 -10.76 -18.50
CA ARG A 5 -1.27 -11.21 -19.12
C ARG A 5 -0.97 -10.52 -20.45
N ILE A 6 -1.99 -9.95 -21.07
CA ILE A 6 -1.91 -9.32 -22.41
C ILE A 6 -1.99 -7.80 -22.35
N SER A 7 -1.87 -7.20 -21.16
CA SER A 7 -1.82 -5.75 -21.01
C SER A 7 -0.55 -5.19 -21.63
N MET A 8 -0.67 -4.17 -22.45
CA MET A 8 0.46 -3.45 -23.05
C MET A 8 1.32 -2.74 -22.02
N LYS A 9 0.78 -2.47 -20.83
CA LYS A 9 1.48 -1.78 -19.74
C LYS A 9 1.65 -2.71 -18.54
N LYS A 10 2.91 -2.96 -18.17
CA LYS A 10 3.23 -3.65 -16.92
C LYS A 10 2.80 -2.78 -15.75
N MET A 11 2.06 -3.35 -14.80
CA MET A 11 1.57 -2.62 -13.63
C MET A 11 1.45 -3.56 -12.43
N ARG A 12 1.95 -3.13 -11.28
CA ARG A 12 1.76 -3.79 -9.98
C ARG A 12 1.44 -2.73 -8.94
N LYS A 13 0.17 -2.38 -8.83
CA LYS A 13 -0.28 -1.30 -7.94
C LYS A 13 -1.34 -1.78 -6.96
N ALA A 14 -1.25 -1.29 -5.73
CA ALA A 14 -2.31 -1.36 -4.75
C ALA A 14 -2.75 0.06 -4.37
N ARG A 15 -4.06 0.24 -4.15
CA ARG A 15 -4.64 1.50 -3.72
C ARG A 15 -5.51 1.24 -2.51
N PHE A 16 -5.31 2.04 -1.48
CA PHE A 16 -6.03 1.95 -0.22
C PHE A 16 -6.76 3.26 0.03
N PHE A 17 -8.03 3.15 0.32
CA PHE A 17 -8.90 4.30 0.59
C PHE A 17 -9.32 4.25 2.06
N GLN A 18 -9.08 5.32 2.77
CA GLN A 18 -9.50 5.52 4.15
C GLN A 18 -10.30 6.82 4.24
N LYS A 19 -10.98 7.06 5.37
CA LYS A 19 -11.83 8.24 5.56
C LYS A 19 -11.13 9.56 5.21
N ASP A 20 -9.88 9.72 5.65
CA ASP A 20 -9.11 10.96 5.47
C ASP A 20 -7.73 10.68 4.84
N ALA A 21 -7.57 9.56 4.14
CA ALA A 21 -6.32 9.22 3.45
C ALA A 21 -6.54 8.34 2.22
N TYR A 22 -5.70 8.58 1.23
CA TYR A 22 -5.53 7.74 0.05
C TYR A 22 -4.06 7.34 -0.06
N ILE A 23 -3.81 6.05 -0.21
CA ILE A 23 -2.45 5.50 -0.32
C ILE A 23 -2.35 4.76 -1.65
N SER A 24 -1.37 5.10 -2.46
CA SER A 24 -1.04 4.42 -3.71
C SER A 24 0.35 3.81 -3.60
N VAL A 25 0.44 2.50 -3.78
CA VAL A 25 1.71 1.76 -3.77
C VAL A 25 1.95 1.17 -5.14
N ASP A 26 3.06 1.54 -5.76
CA ASP A 26 3.54 0.97 -7.02
C ASP A 26 4.74 0.04 -6.71
N PHE A 27 4.49 -1.27 -6.70
CA PHE A 27 5.52 -2.27 -6.42
C PHE A 27 6.50 -2.45 -7.59
N LEU A 28 6.14 -2.05 -8.81
CA LEU A 28 7.02 -2.15 -9.97
C LEU A 28 8.02 -0.99 -9.97
N GLU A 29 7.51 0.23 -9.76
CA GLU A 29 8.32 1.45 -9.75
C GLU A 29 8.93 1.74 -8.36
N LYS A 30 8.57 0.94 -7.33
CA LYS A 30 8.97 1.13 -5.93
C LYS A 30 8.65 2.54 -5.43
N LYS A 31 7.40 2.97 -5.64
CA LYS A 31 6.91 4.29 -5.24
C LYS A 31 5.72 4.14 -4.29
N CYS A 32 5.68 5.02 -3.30
CA CYS A 32 4.54 5.16 -2.41
C CYS A 32 4.11 6.63 -2.37
N GLU A 33 2.83 6.86 -2.60
CA GLU A 33 2.22 8.18 -2.53
C GLU A 33 1.11 8.13 -1.48
N VAL A 34 1.13 9.07 -0.56
CA VAL A 34 0.13 9.18 0.50
C VAL A 34 -0.49 10.56 0.44
N VAL A 35 -1.80 10.60 0.20
CA VAL A 35 -2.59 11.83 0.26
C VAL A 35 -3.40 11.78 1.54
N LYS A 36 -3.24 12.75 2.42
CA LYS A 36 -3.96 12.87 3.69
C LYS A 36 -4.77 14.14 3.72
N MET A 37 -5.92 14.07 4.37
CA MET A 37 -6.73 15.25 4.69
C MET A 37 -6.74 15.47 6.20
N LYS A 38 -6.53 16.72 6.63
CA LYS A 38 -6.65 17.14 8.02
C LYS A 38 -7.53 18.37 8.07
N ASP A 39 -8.09 18.68 9.22
CA ASP A 39 -8.83 19.92 9.39
C ASP A 39 -7.92 21.11 9.07
N ALA A 40 -8.41 22.02 8.24
CA ALA A 40 -7.64 23.17 7.82
C ALA A 40 -7.37 24.09 9.02
N PRO A 41 -6.12 24.60 9.18
CA PRO A 41 -5.84 25.61 10.19
C PRO A 41 -6.65 26.89 9.91
N LYS A 42 -6.82 27.75 10.92
CA LYS A 42 -7.57 29.02 10.78
C LYS A 42 -6.98 29.94 9.70
N THR A 43 -5.68 29.88 9.52
CA THR A 43 -4.91 30.58 8.48
C THR A 43 -4.12 29.53 7.68
N PRO A 44 -4.70 28.99 6.58
CA PRO A 44 -3.95 28.09 5.70
C PRO A 44 -2.80 28.82 5.01
N ASP A 45 -1.73 28.11 4.67
CA ASP A 45 -0.68 28.67 3.82
C ASP A 45 -1.24 29.04 2.44
N ASP A 46 -0.69 30.06 1.79
CA ASP A 46 -1.17 30.60 0.50
C ASP A 46 -1.19 29.55 -0.63
N PHE A 47 -0.39 28.50 -0.50
CA PHE A 47 -0.33 27.38 -1.45
C PHE A 47 -1.03 26.10 -0.97
N ALA A 48 -1.75 26.17 0.16
CA ALA A 48 -2.44 25.01 0.71
C ALA A 48 -3.67 24.66 -0.12
N MET A 49 -3.76 23.40 -0.55
CA MET A 49 -4.94 22.88 -1.22
C MET A 49 -6.02 22.59 -0.19
N VAL A 50 -7.05 23.45 -0.12
CA VAL A 50 -8.15 23.33 0.83
C VAL A 50 -9.42 22.91 0.11
N LEU A 51 -10.08 21.86 0.62
CA LEU A 51 -11.40 21.42 0.17
C LEU A 51 -12.42 21.75 1.26
N THR A 52 -13.60 22.17 0.82
CA THR A 52 -14.76 22.37 1.72
C THR A 52 -15.76 21.26 1.42
N ASN A 53 -16.17 20.50 2.46
CA ASN A 53 -17.21 19.48 2.30
C ASN A 53 -18.60 20.12 2.25
N THR A 54 -19.63 19.30 2.03
CA THR A 54 -21.03 19.72 1.97
C THR A 54 -21.55 20.33 3.27
N GLU A 55 -20.88 20.06 4.39
CA GLU A 55 -21.20 20.59 5.73
C GLU A 55 -20.44 21.88 6.07
N GLY A 56 -19.65 22.40 5.11
CA GLY A 56 -18.87 23.62 5.30
C GLY A 56 -17.55 23.42 6.05
N ILE A 57 -17.18 22.19 6.38
CA ILE A 57 -15.91 21.88 7.05
C ILE A 57 -14.78 21.98 6.05
N LYS A 58 -13.76 22.78 6.35
CA LYS A 58 -12.57 22.94 5.52
C LYS A 58 -11.51 21.93 5.90
N LYS A 59 -11.05 21.14 4.93
CA LYS A 59 -9.95 20.20 5.08
C LYS A 59 -8.79 20.59 4.16
N GLN A 60 -7.59 20.53 4.68
CA GLN A 60 -6.36 20.76 3.93
C GLN A 60 -5.79 19.41 3.47
N ILE A 61 -5.33 19.37 2.22
CA ILE A 61 -4.70 18.19 1.61
C ILE A 61 -3.19 18.28 1.83
N TYR A 62 -2.62 17.15 2.25
CA TYR A 62 -1.18 16.94 2.41
C TYR A 62 -0.73 15.81 1.52
N PHE A 63 0.34 16.03 0.78
CA PHE A 63 1.01 15.03 -0.02
C PHE A 63 2.28 14.57 0.70
N ASP A 64 2.43 13.27 0.84
CA ASP A 64 3.59 12.64 1.44
C ASP A 64 4.06 11.55 0.48
N ASN A 65 5.33 11.63 0.09
CA ASN A 65 5.96 10.67 -0.80
C ASN A 65 7.12 9.98 -0.05
N PRO A 66 6.83 8.97 0.77
CA PRO A 66 7.85 8.26 1.51
C PRO A 66 8.93 7.73 0.57
N LYS A 67 10.19 7.95 0.94
CA LYS A 67 11.30 7.39 0.18
C LYS A 67 11.32 5.88 0.36
N VAL A 68 11.28 5.15 -0.76
CA VAL A 68 11.42 3.70 -0.77
C VAL A 68 12.86 3.36 -1.16
N SER A 69 13.54 2.57 -0.33
CA SER A 69 14.90 2.11 -0.62
C SER A 69 14.89 1.12 -1.79
N GLN A 70 15.94 1.19 -2.60
CA GLN A 70 16.18 0.20 -3.65
C GLN A 70 16.87 -1.01 -3.01
N ASN A 71 16.10 -2.04 -2.68
CA ASN A 71 16.58 -3.26 -2.06
C ASN A 71 16.11 -4.51 -2.84
N ASN A 72 16.71 -5.65 -2.53
CA ASN A 72 16.31 -6.93 -3.07
C ASN A 72 15.32 -7.58 -2.08
N ALA A 73 14.06 -7.70 -2.48
CA ALA A 73 13.00 -8.21 -1.62
C ALA A 73 13.26 -9.64 -1.11
N ILE A 74 13.88 -10.50 -1.94
CA ILE A 74 14.20 -11.87 -1.54
C ILE A 74 15.35 -11.88 -0.52
N LEU A 75 16.36 -11.03 -0.72
CA LEU A 75 17.44 -10.90 0.24
C LEU A 75 16.93 -10.41 1.59
N ASP A 76 16.09 -9.36 1.58
CA ASP A 76 15.48 -8.83 2.81
C ASP A 76 14.62 -9.86 3.54
N GLU A 77 13.92 -10.73 2.79
CA GLU A 77 13.13 -11.83 3.36
C GLU A 77 14.04 -12.85 4.04
N LEU A 78 15.11 -13.27 3.37
CA LEU A 78 16.07 -14.24 3.91
C LEU A 78 16.82 -13.70 5.12
N ASP A 79 17.28 -12.47 5.07
CA ASP A 79 17.95 -11.80 6.19
C ASP A 79 17.00 -11.68 7.40
N SER A 80 15.77 -11.23 7.18
CA SER A 80 14.76 -11.14 8.23
C SER A 80 14.41 -12.50 8.85
N PHE A 81 14.46 -13.57 8.07
CA PHE A 81 14.23 -14.92 8.57
C PHE A 81 15.43 -15.44 9.37
N ALA A 82 16.65 -15.18 8.89
CA ALA A 82 17.88 -15.53 9.59
C ALA A 82 17.97 -14.80 10.94
N ASP A 83 17.66 -13.52 10.98
CA ASP A 83 17.60 -12.73 12.22
C ASP A 83 16.61 -13.34 13.22
N ALA A 84 15.42 -13.72 12.75
CA ALA A 84 14.41 -14.34 13.61
C ALA A 84 14.88 -15.69 14.21
N ILE A 85 15.67 -16.48 13.46
CA ILE A 85 16.27 -17.72 13.98
C ILE A 85 17.35 -17.41 15.01
N ASN A 86 18.24 -16.47 14.72
CA ASN A 86 19.37 -16.12 15.61
C ASN A 86 18.89 -15.51 16.93
N ASP A 87 17.83 -14.71 16.88
CA ASP A 87 17.28 -13.98 18.02
C ASP A 87 16.17 -14.76 18.76
N ASP A 88 15.84 -15.97 18.29
CA ASP A 88 14.73 -16.81 18.79
C ASP A 88 13.40 -16.04 18.86
N THR A 89 13.12 -15.30 17.78
CA THR A 89 11.91 -14.46 17.66
C THR A 89 10.96 -14.97 16.58
N THR A 90 9.73 -14.48 16.58
CA THR A 90 8.77 -14.81 15.52
C THR A 90 9.14 -14.09 14.22
N PRO A 91 9.23 -14.77 13.07
CA PRO A 91 9.46 -14.14 11.78
C PRO A 91 8.43 -13.05 11.47
N LYS A 92 8.82 -12.01 10.73
CA LYS A 92 7.92 -10.91 10.31
C LYS A 92 6.69 -11.41 9.56
N VAL A 93 6.85 -12.48 8.79
CA VAL A 93 5.74 -13.20 8.15
C VAL A 93 5.76 -14.64 8.66
N SER A 94 4.76 -14.99 9.45
CA SER A 94 4.62 -16.34 10.00
C SER A 94 4.09 -17.32 8.94
N LEU A 95 4.31 -18.62 9.18
CA LEU A 95 3.75 -19.68 8.33
C LEU A 95 2.22 -19.56 8.17
N THR A 96 1.52 -19.20 9.24
CA THR A 96 0.07 -19.00 9.21
C THR A 96 -0.33 -17.86 8.29
N GLN A 97 0.38 -16.72 8.35
CA GLN A 97 0.13 -15.58 7.46
C GLN A 97 0.43 -15.91 6.00
N GLY A 98 1.51 -16.64 5.73
CA GLY A 98 1.85 -17.12 4.39
C GLY A 98 0.80 -18.09 3.84
N ALA A 99 0.35 -19.04 4.65
CA ALA A 99 -0.70 -19.98 4.28
C ALA A 99 -2.03 -19.27 3.99
N GLU A 100 -2.39 -18.26 4.78
CA GLU A 100 -3.61 -17.47 4.56
C GLU A 100 -3.55 -16.64 3.26
N ALA A 101 -2.40 -16.04 2.95
CA ALA A 101 -2.20 -15.34 1.69
C ALA A 101 -2.35 -16.29 0.49
N LEU A 102 -1.80 -17.50 0.58
CA LEU A 102 -1.95 -18.54 -0.45
C LEU A 102 -3.41 -18.99 -0.58
N ARG A 103 -4.11 -19.20 0.53
CA ARG A 103 -5.54 -19.54 0.53
C ARG A 103 -6.38 -18.52 -0.23
N VAL A 104 -6.16 -17.24 0.03
CA VAL A 104 -6.85 -16.16 -0.69
C VAL A 104 -6.52 -16.19 -2.19
N ALA A 105 -5.26 -16.40 -2.56
CA ALA A 105 -4.86 -16.53 -3.96
C ALA A 105 -5.56 -17.68 -4.67
N MET A 106 -5.68 -18.84 -4.01
CA MET A 106 -6.38 -20.01 -4.56
C MET A 106 -7.88 -19.74 -4.74
N MET A 107 -8.53 -19.09 -3.78
CA MET A 107 -9.93 -18.67 -3.91
C MET A 107 -10.16 -17.77 -5.13
N ILE A 108 -9.23 -16.84 -5.40
CA ILE A 108 -9.29 -15.98 -6.59
C ILE A 108 -9.20 -16.82 -7.88
N ILE A 109 -8.24 -17.76 -7.93
CA ILE A 109 -8.02 -18.63 -9.10
C ILE A 109 -9.23 -19.53 -9.36
N GLU A 110 -9.84 -20.08 -8.31
CA GLU A 110 -11.03 -20.93 -8.44
C GLU A 110 -12.22 -20.17 -9.03
N ASN A 111 -12.43 -18.92 -8.61
CA ASN A 111 -13.48 -18.07 -9.20
C ASN A 111 -13.26 -17.75 -10.68
N PHE A 112 -12.01 -17.74 -11.18
CA PHE A 112 -11.74 -17.58 -12.61
C PHE A 112 -12.02 -18.84 -13.45
N LYS A 113 -11.99 -20.03 -12.85
CA LYS A 113 -12.27 -21.28 -13.54
C LYS A 113 -13.77 -21.54 -13.72
N SER A 114 -14.61 -20.81 -13.03
CA SER A 114 -16.08 -20.91 -13.10
C SER A 114 -16.73 -19.96 -14.12
N LEU A 115 -15.95 -19.20 -14.86
CA LEU A 115 -16.33 -18.36 -15.99
C LEU A 115 -15.92 -19.01 -17.31
#